data_12df7df17ba667bbcf6e74d231ed30de
#
_entry.id   12df7df17ba667bbcf6e74d231ed30de
#
_cell.length_a   1.000
_cell.length_b   1.000
_cell.length_c   1.000
_cell.angle_alpha   90.00
_cell.angle_beta   90.00
_cell.angle_gamma   90.00
#
_symmetry.space_group_name_H-M   'P 1'
#
loop_
_entity.id
_entity.type
_entity.pdbx_description
1 polymer ?
#
loop_
_entity_poly.entity_id
_entity_poly.type
_entity_poly.pdbx_seq_one_letter_code
_entity_poly.pdbx_strand_id
1 'polypeptide(L)'
;MTDRLQTACLIGVSLLAGCSSSGDSVTVYTSQDQVYAEPILQRFEQETGVRVRAVYDSEAVKTVGLINRLIAERNHPRCDLFWNNEAFRTHQLAALGVLAAGVPIESFGARTRQWVWNTNQLERAELPPNLAALTNAQWLGRVAIALPLFGSTATHFQVLRERWGAARWQAWCRALLANGVMTVDGNSVVVQLVGRGEVALGLTDSDDVRAGLRNGLPIAGKPLDQDGMVIRNTIGHIRGAPHPVLARRLAGFLQSPTVRAALVEAEAIDPDEIPAIEVIAWPSLVEANEQAVSELTSIFLN
;
A
#
# COMPACT_ATOMS: atom_id res chain seq x y z
N MET A 1 27.76 32.25 -83.23
CA MET A 1 28.30 30.96 -82.74
C MET A 1 28.90 31.16 -81.39
N THR A 2 28.18 30.83 -80.35
CA THR A 2 28.68 30.56 -78.97
C THR A 2 27.58 29.92 -78.16
N ASP A 3 27.71 28.62 -77.95
CA ASP A 3 26.90 27.81 -77.09
C ASP A 3 27.00 28.24 -75.62
N ARG A 4 25.89 28.41 -74.94
CA ARG A 4 25.83 28.51 -73.48
C ARG A 4 25.18 27.26 -72.96
N LEU A 5 26.00 26.37 -72.38
CA LEU A 5 25.55 25.28 -71.50
C LEU A 5 24.95 25.88 -70.20
N GLN A 6 23.70 25.59 -69.95
CA GLN A 6 23.08 25.83 -68.66
C GLN A 6 23.23 24.55 -67.82
N THR A 7 24.00 24.67 -66.73
CA THR A 7 24.17 23.62 -65.75
C THR A 7 23.02 23.76 -64.72
N ALA A 8 22.07 22.82 -64.70
CA ALA A 8 21.03 22.74 -63.72
C ALA A 8 21.56 22.08 -62.45
N CYS A 9 21.61 22.86 -61.38
CA CYS A 9 21.98 22.38 -60.03
C CYS A 9 20.72 21.80 -59.33
N LEU A 10 20.63 20.48 -59.26
CA LEU A 10 19.60 19.79 -58.47
C LEU A 10 19.99 19.83 -56.99
N ILE A 11 19.33 20.67 -56.23
CA ILE A 11 19.41 20.66 -54.76
C ILE A 11 18.48 19.55 -54.22
N GLY A 12 19.08 18.44 -53.86
CA GLY A 12 18.41 17.36 -53.16
C GLY A 12 18.11 17.76 -51.73
N VAL A 13 16.85 18.10 -51.41
CA VAL A 13 16.39 18.28 -50.04
C VAL A 13 16.19 16.92 -49.40
N SER A 14 17.17 16.48 -48.62
CA SER A 14 17.04 15.30 -47.75
C SER A 14 16.15 15.68 -46.60
N LEU A 15 14.88 15.29 -46.67
CA LEU A 15 13.95 15.27 -45.52
C LEU A 15 14.45 14.20 -44.54
N LEU A 16 15.21 14.63 -43.54
CA LEU A 16 15.46 13.86 -42.34
C LEU A 16 14.11 13.78 -41.57
N ALA A 17 13.35 12.73 -41.87
CA ALA A 17 12.24 12.32 -41.01
C ALA A 17 12.85 11.87 -39.66
N GLY A 18 12.99 12.80 -38.75
CA GLY A 18 13.25 12.52 -37.37
C GLY A 18 12.06 11.75 -36.80
N CYS A 19 12.08 10.41 -36.92
CA CYS A 19 11.29 9.55 -36.04
C CYS A 19 11.79 9.82 -34.62
N SER A 20 11.15 10.76 -33.92
CA SER A 20 11.15 10.72 -32.46
C SER A 20 10.41 9.43 -32.09
N SER A 21 11.15 8.35 -31.89
CA SER A 21 10.64 7.19 -31.20
C SER A 21 10.18 7.69 -29.83
N SER A 22 8.89 7.92 -29.68
CA SER A 22 8.29 7.94 -28.35
C SER A 22 8.57 6.54 -27.80
N GLY A 23 9.68 6.42 -27.05
CA GLY A 23 10.08 5.14 -26.47
C GLY A 23 8.90 4.55 -25.72
N ASP A 24 8.75 3.25 -25.80
CA ASP A 24 7.73 2.52 -25.09
C ASP A 24 7.66 2.99 -23.62
N SER A 25 6.48 3.34 -23.16
CA SER A 25 6.30 3.81 -21.79
C SER A 25 5.09 3.14 -21.12
N VAL A 26 5.20 2.84 -19.84
CA VAL A 26 4.13 2.29 -19.02
C VAL A 26 3.86 3.23 -17.84
N THR A 27 2.59 3.49 -17.56
CA THR A 27 2.18 4.33 -16.42
C THR A 27 1.75 3.44 -15.26
N VAL A 28 2.40 3.58 -14.11
CA VAL A 28 2.07 2.89 -12.89
C VAL A 28 1.61 3.88 -11.82
N TYR A 29 0.44 3.61 -11.23
CA TYR A 29 0.02 4.29 -10.00
C TYR A 29 0.39 3.38 -8.84
N THR A 30 0.98 3.95 -7.78
CA THR A 30 1.42 3.14 -6.65
C THR A 30 1.21 3.84 -5.31
N SER A 31 0.70 3.09 -4.34
CA SER A 31 0.66 3.47 -2.93
C SER A 31 1.89 2.97 -2.15
N GLN A 32 2.79 2.23 -2.82
CA GLN A 32 4.07 1.87 -2.23
C GLN A 32 4.91 3.14 -2.04
N ASP A 33 5.56 3.27 -0.89
CA ASP A 33 6.42 4.41 -0.60
C ASP A 33 7.50 4.57 -1.67
N GLN A 34 7.67 5.82 -2.13
CA GLN A 34 8.57 6.13 -3.24
C GLN A 34 10.00 5.65 -2.99
N VAL A 35 10.47 5.74 -1.75
CA VAL A 35 11.82 5.28 -1.36
C VAL A 35 12.06 3.81 -1.67
N TYR A 36 11.00 2.98 -1.68
CA TYR A 36 11.08 1.56 -2.00
C TYR A 36 10.73 1.28 -3.47
N ALA A 37 9.73 1.97 -4.00
CA ALA A 37 9.23 1.67 -5.35
C ALA A 37 10.13 2.24 -6.45
N GLU A 38 10.68 3.44 -6.28
CA GLU A 38 11.44 4.12 -7.32
C GLU A 38 12.69 3.34 -7.77
N PRO A 39 13.54 2.80 -6.88
CA PRO A 39 14.70 2.00 -7.31
C PRO A 39 14.31 0.75 -8.10
N ILE A 40 13.17 0.13 -7.77
CA ILE A 40 12.66 -1.05 -8.47
C ILE A 40 12.18 -0.68 -9.88
N LEU A 41 11.44 0.43 -10.01
CA LEU A 41 10.95 0.91 -11.30
C LEU A 41 12.08 1.38 -12.20
N GLN A 42 13.10 2.06 -11.66
CA GLN A 42 14.32 2.44 -12.38
C GLN A 42 15.10 1.21 -12.88
N ARG A 43 15.16 0.16 -12.08
CA ARG A 43 15.77 -1.10 -12.50
C ARG A 43 15.01 -1.74 -13.66
N PHE A 44 13.68 -1.72 -13.64
CA PHE A 44 12.87 -2.17 -14.78
C PHE A 44 13.19 -1.38 -16.06
N GLU A 45 13.33 -0.05 -15.97
CA GLU A 45 13.73 0.79 -17.10
C GLU A 45 15.10 0.40 -17.65
N GLN A 46 16.09 0.19 -16.76
CA GLN A 46 17.45 -0.19 -17.15
C GLN A 46 17.49 -1.55 -17.83
N GLU A 47 16.76 -2.54 -17.32
CA GLU A 47 16.76 -3.91 -17.85
C GLU A 47 15.95 -4.04 -19.15
N THR A 48 14.96 -3.17 -19.37
CA THR A 48 13.99 -3.36 -20.46
C THR A 48 14.03 -2.29 -21.54
N GLY A 49 14.59 -1.12 -21.24
CA GLY A 49 14.51 0.07 -22.07
C GLY A 49 13.12 0.74 -22.10
N VAL A 50 12.14 0.20 -21.37
CA VAL A 50 10.79 0.76 -21.27
C VAL A 50 10.76 1.84 -20.19
N ARG A 51 10.33 3.06 -20.53
CA ARG A 51 10.18 4.15 -19.57
C ARG A 51 8.99 3.90 -18.63
N VAL A 52 9.15 4.14 -17.34
CA VAL A 52 8.08 4.07 -16.34
C VAL A 52 7.65 5.48 -15.92
N ARG A 53 6.37 5.76 -16.04
CA ARG A 53 5.74 6.97 -15.50
C ARG A 53 5.06 6.61 -14.20
N ALA A 54 5.78 6.74 -13.09
CA ALA A 54 5.25 6.46 -11.78
C ALA A 54 4.46 7.66 -11.24
N VAL A 55 3.29 7.37 -10.65
CA VAL A 55 2.50 8.34 -9.89
C VAL A 55 2.35 7.76 -8.49
N TYR A 56 2.95 8.44 -7.53
CA TYR A 56 2.91 8.06 -6.13
C TYR A 56 1.73 8.72 -5.43
N ASP A 57 1.22 8.05 -4.41
CA ASP A 57 0.23 8.66 -3.52
C ASP A 57 0.93 9.67 -2.58
N SER A 58 0.27 10.77 -2.24
CA SER A 58 0.82 11.70 -1.27
C SER A 58 0.68 11.13 0.15
N GLU A 59 1.68 11.38 1.00
CA GLU A 59 1.66 10.92 2.40
C GLU A 59 0.41 11.38 3.18
N ALA A 60 -0.09 12.58 2.87
CA ALA A 60 -1.24 13.17 3.57
C ALA A 60 -2.60 12.51 3.25
N VAL A 61 -2.69 11.75 2.13
CA VAL A 61 -3.94 11.13 1.65
C VAL A 61 -3.68 9.70 1.17
N LYS A 62 -2.69 9.02 1.74
CA LYS A 62 -2.27 7.67 1.34
C LYS A 62 -3.47 6.76 1.04
N THR A 63 -3.44 6.17 -0.13
CA THR A 63 -4.36 5.16 -0.64
C THR A 63 -5.72 5.69 -1.14
N VAL A 64 -6.26 6.79 -0.61
CA VAL A 64 -7.57 7.30 -1.02
C VAL A 64 -7.47 8.18 -2.27
N GLY A 65 -6.38 8.95 -2.41
CA GLY A 65 -6.16 9.86 -3.54
C GLY A 65 -6.07 9.12 -4.87
N LEU A 66 -5.21 8.12 -4.96
CA LEU A 66 -5.04 7.30 -6.18
C LEU A 66 -6.28 6.46 -6.48
N ILE A 67 -6.96 5.91 -5.47
CA ILE A 67 -8.20 5.16 -5.66
C ILE A 67 -9.28 6.03 -6.29
N ASN A 68 -9.54 7.21 -5.73
CA ASN A 68 -10.52 8.16 -6.28
C ASN A 68 -10.15 8.58 -7.71
N ARG A 69 -8.87 8.80 -7.97
CA ARG A 69 -8.36 9.12 -9.30
C ARG A 69 -8.60 7.97 -10.29
N LEU A 70 -8.29 6.73 -9.94
CA LEU A 70 -8.53 5.56 -10.78
C LEU A 70 -10.04 5.38 -11.07
N ILE A 71 -10.90 5.62 -10.08
CA ILE A 71 -12.36 5.59 -10.26
C ILE A 71 -12.82 6.70 -11.23
N ALA A 72 -12.31 7.91 -11.08
CA ALA A 72 -12.64 9.03 -11.96
C ALA A 72 -12.15 8.81 -13.41
N GLU A 73 -11.00 8.20 -13.57
CA GLU A 73 -10.38 7.91 -14.88
C GLU A 73 -10.92 6.61 -15.53
N ARG A 74 -11.85 5.86 -14.91
CA ARG A 74 -12.26 4.51 -15.36
C ARG A 74 -12.77 4.42 -16.80
N ASN A 75 -13.31 5.51 -17.36
CA ASN A 75 -13.80 5.57 -18.73
C ASN A 75 -12.75 6.05 -19.75
N HIS A 76 -11.69 6.71 -19.26
CA HIS A 76 -10.55 7.19 -20.03
C HIS A 76 -9.27 6.95 -19.23
N PRO A 77 -8.84 5.71 -19.05
CA PRO A 77 -7.74 5.36 -18.17
C PRO A 77 -6.42 5.96 -18.65
N ARG A 78 -5.68 6.50 -17.70
CA ARG A 78 -4.32 7.06 -17.90
C ARG A 78 -3.25 6.20 -17.24
N CYS A 79 -3.67 5.24 -16.43
CA CYS A 79 -2.84 4.28 -15.73
C CYS A 79 -2.90 2.94 -16.46
N ASP A 80 -1.78 2.24 -16.50
CA ASP A 80 -1.67 0.90 -17.08
C ASP A 80 -1.72 -0.18 -15.99
N LEU A 81 -1.07 0.09 -14.85
CA LEU A 81 -0.91 -0.83 -13.74
C LEU A 81 -1.07 -0.11 -12.41
N PHE A 82 -1.79 -0.71 -11.49
CA PHE A 82 -1.88 -0.25 -10.10
C PHE A 82 -1.09 -1.19 -9.19
N TRP A 83 -0.01 -0.68 -8.58
CA TRP A 83 0.76 -1.38 -7.56
C TRP A 83 0.36 -0.84 -6.18
N ASN A 84 -0.34 -1.66 -5.42
CA ASN A 84 -0.86 -1.28 -4.11
C ASN A 84 -0.15 -2.03 -2.98
N ASN A 85 0.18 -1.33 -1.91
CA ASN A 85 0.84 -1.91 -0.74
C ASN A 85 -0.15 -2.52 0.28
N GLU A 86 -1.46 -2.57 -0.06
CA GLU A 86 -2.48 -3.29 0.69
C GLU A 86 -3.59 -3.82 -0.24
N ALA A 87 -4.27 -4.90 0.12
CA ALA A 87 -5.13 -5.62 -0.81
C ALA A 87 -6.55 -5.03 -0.93
N PHE A 88 -7.12 -4.49 0.14
CA PHE A 88 -8.52 -4.10 0.19
C PHE A 88 -8.94 -3.15 -0.93
N ARG A 89 -8.15 -2.08 -1.15
CA ARG A 89 -8.46 -1.09 -2.18
C ARG A 89 -8.35 -1.64 -3.60
N THR A 90 -7.47 -2.61 -3.83
CA THR A 90 -7.40 -3.29 -5.12
C THR A 90 -8.66 -4.13 -5.36
N HIS A 91 -9.17 -4.83 -4.35
CA HIS A 91 -10.44 -5.55 -4.43
C HIS A 91 -11.63 -4.61 -4.62
N GLN A 92 -11.63 -3.44 -3.98
CA GLN A 92 -12.65 -2.41 -4.19
C GLN A 92 -12.65 -1.92 -5.65
N LEU A 93 -11.49 -1.63 -6.24
CA LEU A 93 -11.37 -1.25 -7.65
C LEU A 93 -11.88 -2.36 -8.59
N ALA A 94 -11.62 -3.63 -8.26
CA ALA A 94 -12.15 -4.76 -9.04
C ALA A 94 -13.69 -4.80 -8.98
N ALA A 95 -14.27 -4.66 -7.80
CA ALA A 95 -15.74 -4.64 -7.63
C ALA A 95 -16.40 -3.46 -8.38
N LEU A 96 -15.71 -2.31 -8.46
CA LEU A 96 -16.16 -1.14 -9.23
C LEU A 96 -15.89 -1.25 -10.74
N GLY A 97 -15.34 -2.38 -11.21
CA GLY A 97 -15.03 -2.63 -12.62
C GLY A 97 -13.94 -1.73 -13.19
N VAL A 98 -13.05 -1.20 -12.36
CA VAL A 98 -11.88 -0.41 -12.78
C VAL A 98 -10.76 -1.30 -13.27
N LEU A 99 -10.65 -2.52 -12.72
CA LEU A 99 -9.64 -3.49 -13.13
C LEU A 99 -10.12 -4.32 -14.31
N ALA A 100 -9.18 -4.90 -15.05
CA ALA A 100 -9.43 -5.76 -16.20
C ALA A 100 -10.16 -7.05 -15.78
N ALA A 101 -11.31 -7.31 -16.37
CA ALA A 101 -12.11 -8.51 -16.08
C ALA A 101 -11.36 -9.78 -16.52
N GLY A 102 -11.44 -10.83 -15.70
CA GLY A 102 -10.80 -12.12 -15.99
C GLY A 102 -9.29 -12.14 -15.74
N VAL A 103 -8.69 -11.03 -15.32
CA VAL A 103 -7.29 -10.97 -14.86
C VAL A 103 -7.30 -11.02 -13.33
N PRO A 104 -6.66 -12.03 -12.73
CA PRO A 104 -6.62 -12.11 -11.26
C PRO A 104 -5.85 -10.92 -10.67
N ILE A 105 -6.22 -10.54 -9.45
CA ILE A 105 -5.38 -9.66 -8.63
C ILE A 105 -4.16 -10.48 -8.23
N GLU A 106 -2.99 -10.04 -8.66
CA GLU A 106 -1.73 -10.69 -8.33
C GLU A 106 -1.24 -10.18 -6.99
N SER A 107 -0.58 -11.04 -6.22
CA SER A 107 -0.05 -10.69 -4.90
C SER A 107 1.43 -11.08 -4.82
N PHE A 108 2.27 -10.20 -4.29
CA PHE A 108 3.68 -10.45 -4.08
C PHE A 108 4.17 -9.74 -2.82
N GLY A 109 4.85 -10.48 -1.96
CA GLY A 109 5.28 -9.97 -0.68
C GLY A 109 4.13 -9.60 0.26
N ALA A 110 4.44 -9.50 1.52
CA ALA A 110 3.45 -9.14 2.52
C ALA A 110 4.12 -8.56 3.76
N ARG A 111 3.32 -7.92 4.60
CA ARG A 111 3.65 -7.44 5.94
C ARG A 111 2.62 -8.00 6.91
N THR A 112 2.90 -7.92 8.20
CA THR A 112 1.99 -8.35 9.26
C THR A 112 1.60 -7.20 10.16
N ARG A 113 0.35 -7.20 10.64
CA ARG A 113 -0.05 -6.34 11.75
C ARG A 113 0.64 -6.79 13.02
N GLN A 114 1.21 -5.87 13.78
CA GLN A 114 2.03 -6.15 14.95
C GLN A 114 1.64 -5.33 16.18
N TRP A 115 1.89 -5.92 17.35
CA TRP A 115 2.20 -5.17 18.54
C TRP A 115 3.55 -4.49 18.34
N VAL A 116 3.67 -3.25 18.80
CA VAL A 116 4.94 -2.58 19.05
C VAL A 116 4.94 -2.07 20.49
N TRP A 117 6.02 -2.31 21.23
CA TRP A 117 6.11 -1.85 22.62
C TRP A 117 7.48 -1.26 22.93
N ASN A 118 7.50 -0.36 23.92
CA ASN A 118 8.74 0.21 24.43
C ASN A 118 9.42 -0.78 25.39
N THR A 119 10.63 -1.23 25.06
CA THR A 119 11.37 -2.24 25.84
C THR A 119 11.89 -1.73 27.19
N ASN A 120 11.87 -0.40 27.43
CA ASN A 120 12.18 0.19 28.74
C ASN A 120 10.95 0.23 29.67
N GLN A 121 9.73 0.00 29.14
CA GLN A 121 8.48 0.12 29.89
C GLN A 121 7.73 -1.19 30.03
N LEU A 122 7.91 -2.12 29.09
CA LEU A 122 7.18 -3.39 29.05
C LEU A 122 8.11 -4.54 28.64
N GLU A 123 7.93 -5.66 29.31
CA GLU A 123 8.46 -6.96 28.85
C GLU A 123 7.45 -7.66 27.94
N ARG A 124 7.95 -8.59 27.13
CA ARG A 124 7.10 -9.38 26.21
C ARG A 124 5.98 -10.15 26.92
N ALA A 125 6.22 -10.59 28.15
CA ALA A 125 5.26 -11.35 28.95
C ALA A 125 4.07 -10.48 29.47
N GLU A 126 4.24 -9.16 29.48
CA GLU A 126 3.22 -8.19 29.93
C GLU A 126 2.28 -7.76 28.80
N LEU A 127 2.53 -8.17 27.55
CA LEU A 127 1.69 -7.81 26.42
C LEU A 127 0.26 -8.34 26.60
N PRO A 128 -0.75 -7.60 26.11
CA PRO A 128 -2.12 -8.08 26.15
C PRO A 128 -2.27 -9.38 25.35
N PRO A 129 -3.05 -10.35 25.84
CA PRO A 129 -3.20 -11.65 25.17
C PRO A 129 -3.96 -11.55 23.83
N ASN A 130 -4.74 -10.49 23.62
CA ASN A 130 -5.52 -10.22 22.43
C ASN A 130 -5.92 -8.74 22.37
N LEU A 131 -6.53 -8.29 21.27
CA LEU A 131 -6.96 -6.90 21.10
C LEU A 131 -8.09 -6.50 22.07
N ALA A 132 -8.95 -7.43 22.45
CA ALA A 132 -10.04 -7.12 23.39
C ALA A 132 -9.49 -6.65 24.76
N ALA A 133 -8.35 -7.16 25.18
CA ALA A 133 -7.72 -6.79 26.45
C ALA A 133 -7.20 -5.34 26.51
N LEU A 134 -7.07 -4.64 25.37
CA LEU A 134 -6.68 -3.22 25.33
C LEU A 134 -7.66 -2.28 26.04
N THR A 135 -8.87 -2.73 26.30
CA THR A 135 -9.88 -1.96 27.04
C THR A 135 -9.78 -2.14 28.57
N ASN A 136 -8.84 -2.96 29.05
CA ASN A 136 -8.62 -3.14 30.48
C ASN A 136 -7.92 -1.92 31.07
N ALA A 137 -8.23 -1.60 32.34
CA ALA A 137 -7.74 -0.43 33.05
C ALA A 137 -6.19 -0.29 33.08
N GLN A 138 -5.47 -1.40 33.05
CA GLN A 138 -3.99 -1.39 32.98
C GLN A 138 -3.43 -0.70 31.74
N TRP A 139 -4.22 -0.58 30.67
CA TRP A 139 -3.87 0.05 29.40
C TRP A 139 -4.39 1.49 29.26
N LEU A 140 -5.03 2.04 30.30
CA LEU A 140 -5.59 3.39 30.30
C LEU A 140 -4.53 4.42 29.92
N GLY A 141 -4.71 5.10 28.75
CA GLY A 141 -3.81 6.12 28.26
C GLY A 141 -2.41 5.64 27.83
N ARG A 142 -2.18 4.31 27.72
CA ARG A 142 -0.87 3.72 27.43
C ARG A 142 -0.72 3.16 26.03
N VAL A 143 -1.73 3.31 25.17
CA VAL A 143 -1.79 2.68 23.85
C VAL A 143 -1.94 3.72 22.75
N ALA A 144 -1.23 3.56 21.64
CA ALA A 144 -1.44 4.33 20.43
C ALA A 144 -1.80 3.44 19.24
N ILE A 145 -2.63 3.96 18.35
CA ILE A 145 -3.00 3.35 17.06
C ILE A 145 -3.02 4.42 15.97
N ALA A 146 -2.76 4.03 14.72
CA ALA A 146 -3.09 4.90 13.59
C ALA A 146 -4.62 5.04 13.50
N LEU A 147 -5.10 6.22 13.06
CA LEU A 147 -6.53 6.47 12.89
C LEU A 147 -7.14 5.42 11.93
N PRO A 148 -8.17 4.66 12.35
CA PRO A 148 -8.64 3.49 11.60
C PRO A 148 -9.56 3.86 10.41
N LEU A 149 -9.30 4.99 9.76
CA LEU A 149 -10.00 5.46 8.56
C LEU A 149 -9.17 5.30 7.29
N PHE A 150 -7.86 5.01 7.42
CA PHE A 150 -6.94 4.96 6.30
C PHE A 150 -5.99 3.76 6.38
N GLY A 151 -5.48 3.34 5.20
CA GLY A 151 -4.42 2.36 5.07
C GLY A 151 -4.72 0.99 5.69
N SER A 152 -3.67 0.29 6.08
CA SER A 152 -3.73 -1.06 6.68
C SER A 152 -4.52 -1.10 7.99
N THR A 153 -4.52 -0.02 8.77
CA THR A 153 -5.31 0.06 10.01
C THR A 153 -6.81 0.06 9.72
N ALA A 154 -7.28 0.81 8.71
CA ALA A 154 -8.68 0.79 8.31
C ALA A 154 -9.11 -0.61 7.84
N THR A 155 -8.30 -1.24 6.99
CA THR A 155 -8.55 -2.62 6.53
C THR A 155 -8.60 -3.61 7.70
N HIS A 156 -7.65 -3.51 8.65
CA HIS A 156 -7.63 -4.35 9.84
C HIS A 156 -8.91 -4.20 10.69
N PHE A 157 -9.33 -2.96 10.94
CA PHE A 157 -10.55 -2.70 11.71
C PHE A 157 -11.82 -3.23 11.01
N GLN A 158 -11.87 -3.18 9.68
CA GLN A 158 -12.97 -3.79 8.92
C GLN A 158 -12.95 -5.32 8.98
N VAL A 159 -11.78 -5.95 8.92
CA VAL A 159 -11.61 -7.40 9.12
C VAL A 159 -12.08 -7.80 10.52
N LEU A 160 -11.71 -7.04 11.56
CA LEU A 160 -12.19 -7.28 12.92
C LEU A 160 -13.72 -7.13 13.03
N ARG A 161 -14.32 -6.14 12.34
CA ARG A 161 -15.77 -5.95 12.28
C ARG A 161 -16.49 -7.16 11.71
N GLU A 162 -15.94 -7.75 10.67
CA GLU A 162 -16.50 -8.97 10.06
C GLU A 162 -16.35 -10.18 10.99
N ARG A 163 -15.17 -10.39 11.57
CA ARG A 163 -14.89 -11.52 12.47
C ARG A 163 -15.70 -11.48 13.78
N TRP A 164 -15.82 -10.32 14.39
CA TRP A 164 -16.44 -10.18 15.71
C TRP A 164 -17.93 -9.83 15.66
N GLY A 165 -18.42 -9.42 14.48
CA GLY A 165 -19.73 -8.82 14.29
C GLY A 165 -19.78 -7.35 14.69
N ALA A 166 -20.57 -6.56 13.97
CA ALA A 166 -20.61 -5.09 14.08
C ALA A 166 -20.86 -4.59 15.52
N ALA A 167 -21.80 -5.18 16.22
CA ALA A 167 -22.18 -4.73 17.58
C ALA A 167 -21.01 -4.86 18.59
N ARG A 168 -20.37 -6.04 18.63
CA ARG A 168 -19.21 -6.28 19.53
C ARG A 168 -18.05 -5.39 19.17
N TRP A 169 -17.76 -5.27 17.87
CA TRP A 169 -16.68 -4.45 17.37
C TRP A 169 -16.87 -2.96 17.67
N GLN A 170 -18.09 -2.40 17.48
CA GLN A 170 -18.39 -1.00 17.85
C GLN A 170 -18.24 -0.75 19.34
N ALA A 171 -18.73 -1.70 20.18
CA ALA A 171 -18.56 -1.60 21.62
C ALA A 171 -17.08 -1.56 22.01
N TRP A 172 -16.25 -2.40 21.40
CA TRP A 172 -14.80 -2.42 21.62
C TRP A 172 -14.13 -1.11 21.14
N CYS A 173 -14.46 -0.59 19.96
CA CYS A 173 -13.91 0.68 19.47
C CYS A 173 -14.23 1.85 20.44
N ARG A 174 -15.48 1.93 20.94
CA ARG A 174 -15.84 2.96 21.95
C ARG A 174 -15.10 2.75 23.27
N ALA A 175 -14.95 1.51 23.70
CA ALA A 175 -14.21 1.19 24.93
C ALA A 175 -12.71 1.52 24.79
N LEU A 176 -12.10 1.35 23.61
CA LEU A 176 -10.74 1.81 23.34
C LEU A 176 -10.59 3.32 23.53
N LEU A 177 -11.51 4.11 22.97
CA LEU A 177 -11.49 5.56 23.15
C LEU A 177 -11.71 5.96 24.62
N ALA A 178 -12.69 5.33 25.29
CA ALA A 178 -12.92 5.54 26.70
C ALA A 178 -11.71 5.15 27.57
N ASN A 179 -10.90 4.19 27.11
CA ASN A 179 -9.63 3.80 27.74
C ASN A 179 -8.45 4.71 27.32
N GLY A 180 -8.72 5.84 26.67
CA GLY A 180 -7.71 6.86 26.34
C GLY A 180 -6.70 6.41 25.29
N VAL A 181 -7.10 5.56 24.32
CA VAL A 181 -6.23 5.23 23.20
C VAL A 181 -5.87 6.50 22.43
N MET A 182 -4.58 6.70 22.16
CA MET A 182 -4.11 7.82 21.35
C MET A 182 -4.24 7.45 19.86
N THR A 183 -4.99 8.23 19.10
CA THR A 183 -5.09 8.07 17.64
C THR A 183 -4.20 9.06 16.92
N VAL A 184 -3.42 8.59 15.93
CA VAL A 184 -2.44 9.39 15.19
C VAL A 184 -2.54 9.15 13.67
N ASP A 185 -1.88 9.98 12.87
CA ASP A 185 -2.04 10.01 11.41
C ASP A 185 -1.48 8.78 10.68
N GLY A 186 -0.60 7.98 11.31
CA GLY A 186 0.01 6.83 10.64
C GLY A 186 0.73 5.86 11.57
N ASN A 187 1.00 4.68 11.05
CA ASN A 187 1.70 3.60 11.77
C ASN A 187 3.12 4.01 12.19
N SER A 188 3.86 4.73 11.34
CA SER A 188 5.20 5.24 11.66
C SER A 188 5.17 6.20 12.86
N VAL A 189 4.11 7.02 13.00
CA VAL A 189 3.91 7.91 14.15
C VAL A 189 3.66 7.10 15.41
N VAL A 190 2.89 6.02 15.34
CA VAL A 190 2.70 5.09 16.48
C VAL A 190 4.06 4.58 16.97
N VAL A 191 4.93 4.13 16.05
CA VAL A 191 6.27 3.63 16.39
C VAL A 191 7.12 4.71 17.06
N GLN A 192 7.05 5.96 16.59
CA GLN A 192 7.76 7.08 17.20
C GLN A 192 7.30 7.38 18.64
N LEU A 193 5.99 7.39 18.88
CA LEU A 193 5.42 7.62 20.21
C LEU A 193 5.83 6.51 21.19
N VAL A 194 5.75 5.26 20.76
CA VAL A 194 6.22 4.12 21.56
C VAL A 194 7.72 4.23 21.82
N GLY A 195 8.53 4.51 20.79
CA GLY A 195 9.98 4.62 20.90
C GLY A 195 10.42 5.73 21.86
N ARG A 196 9.70 6.85 21.91
CA ARG A 196 9.95 7.96 22.87
C ARG A 196 9.42 7.68 24.27
N GLY A 197 8.64 6.60 24.45
CA GLY A 197 8.02 6.26 25.74
C GLY A 197 6.83 7.12 26.09
N GLU A 198 6.24 7.84 25.15
CA GLU A 198 5.01 8.62 25.34
C GLU A 198 3.80 7.70 25.56
N VAL A 199 3.82 6.52 24.95
CA VAL A 199 2.94 5.39 25.22
C VAL A 199 3.75 4.11 25.35
N ALA A 200 3.25 3.13 26.07
CA ALA A 200 3.97 1.87 26.29
C ALA A 200 3.80 0.86 25.16
N LEU A 201 2.66 0.91 24.46
CA LEU A 201 2.23 -0.09 23.49
C LEU A 201 1.55 0.57 22.29
N GLY A 202 1.66 -0.05 21.11
CA GLY A 202 0.94 0.39 19.91
C GLY A 202 0.59 -0.75 18.98
N LEU A 203 -0.27 -0.45 17.99
CA LEU A 203 -0.58 -1.31 16.85
C LEU A 203 0.00 -0.68 15.59
N THR A 204 0.83 -1.43 14.87
CA THR A 204 1.51 -0.98 13.66
C THR A 204 1.70 -2.11 12.65
N ASP A 205 2.50 -1.87 11.61
CA ASP A 205 2.91 -2.87 10.62
C ASP A 205 4.38 -3.29 10.84
N SER A 206 4.75 -4.46 10.35
CA SER A 206 6.08 -5.04 10.55
C SER A 206 7.22 -4.19 9.95
N ASP A 207 7.00 -3.53 8.84
CA ASP A 207 7.96 -2.61 8.21
C ASP A 207 8.23 -1.36 9.07
N ASP A 208 7.20 -0.80 9.70
CA ASP A 208 7.34 0.33 10.63
C ASP A 208 8.16 -0.06 11.87
N VAL A 209 7.95 -1.27 12.40
CA VAL A 209 8.76 -1.78 13.51
C VAL A 209 10.23 -1.88 13.11
N ARG A 210 10.52 -2.45 11.93
CA ARG A 210 11.90 -2.56 11.42
C ARG A 210 12.53 -1.19 11.23
N ALA A 211 11.78 -0.25 10.64
CA ALA A 211 12.25 1.14 10.47
C ALA A 211 12.57 1.80 11.83
N GLY A 212 11.75 1.59 12.84
CA GLY A 212 12.01 2.08 14.20
C GLY A 212 13.26 1.47 14.83
N LEU A 213 13.47 0.17 14.65
CA LEU A 213 14.67 -0.54 15.13
C LEU A 213 15.94 -0.03 14.45
N ARG A 214 15.92 0.15 13.11
CA ARG A 214 17.05 0.77 12.37
C ARG A 214 17.39 2.17 12.89
N ASN A 215 16.38 2.93 13.31
CA ASN A 215 16.56 4.26 13.88
C ASN A 215 17.00 4.23 15.36
N GLY A 216 17.29 3.05 15.91
CA GLY A 216 17.79 2.89 17.29
C GLY A 216 16.74 3.13 18.37
N LEU A 217 15.44 3.07 18.04
CA LEU A 217 14.39 3.23 19.03
C LEU A 217 14.37 2.02 19.98
N PRO A 218 14.14 2.21 21.30
CA PRO A 218 14.05 1.13 22.28
C PRO A 218 12.69 0.43 22.19
N ILE A 219 12.46 -0.26 21.09
CA ILE A 219 11.20 -0.96 20.80
C ILE A 219 11.44 -2.42 20.47
N ALA A 220 10.36 -3.20 20.57
CA ALA A 220 10.28 -4.52 19.98
C ALA A 220 8.91 -4.72 19.32
N GLY A 221 8.81 -5.67 18.39
CA GLY A 221 7.58 -5.99 17.70
C GLY A 221 7.26 -7.48 17.74
N LYS A 222 5.98 -7.82 17.68
CA LYS A 222 5.47 -9.18 17.57
C LYS A 222 4.20 -9.17 16.70
N PRO A 223 4.05 -10.10 15.74
CA PRO A 223 2.78 -10.26 15.03
C PRO A 223 1.61 -10.42 15.99
N LEU A 224 0.48 -9.82 15.66
CA LEU A 224 -0.79 -10.12 16.31
C LEU A 224 -1.15 -11.56 16.03
N ASP A 225 -1.56 -12.30 17.05
CA ASP A 225 -1.93 -13.71 16.90
C ASP A 225 -3.26 -13.83 16.09
N GLN A 226 -4.30 -14.40 16.68
CA GLN A 226 -5.60 -14.61 16.02
C GLN A 226 -6.34 -13.33 15.58
N ASP A 227 -6.03 -12.18 16.19
CA ASP A 227 -6.64 -10.89 15.83
C ASP A 227 -5.85 -10.15 14.75
N GLY A 228 -4.75 -10.71 14.27
CA GLY A 228 -3.91 -10.11 13.23
C GLY A 228 -4.45 -10.28 11.82
N MET A 229 -3.80 -9.64 10.87
CA MET A 229 -3.98 -9.86 9.44
C MET A 229 -2.65 -9.76 8.70
N VAL A 230 -2.60 -10.37 7.53
CA VAL A 230 -1.53 -10.25 6.55
C VAL A 230 -1.87 -9.13 5.57
N ILE A 231 -0.96 -8.20 5.41
CA ILE A 231 -1.08 -7.06 4.49
C ILE A 231 -0.29 -7.39 3.24
N ARG A 232 -0.98 -7.75 2.14
CA ARG A 232 -0.34 -8.16 0.89
C ARG A 232 -0.17 -6.98 -0.04
N ASN A 233 1.01 -6.86 -0.64
CA ASN A 233 1.20 -6.06 -1.83
C ASN A 233 0.45 -6.71 -2.99
N THR A 234 -0.24 -5.90 -3.78
CA THR A 234 -1.08 -6.37 -4.89
C THR A 234 -0.83 -5.60 -6.16
N ILE A 235 -1.12 -6.26 -7.28
CA ILE A 235 -1.09 -5.67 -8.61
C ILE A 235 -2.49 -5.79 -9.21
N GLY A 236 -3.02 -4.66 -9.68
CA GLY A 236 -4.25 -4.58 -10.45
C GLY A 236 -3.98 -4.09 -11.87
N HIS A 237 -4.35 -4.88 -12.88
CA HIS A 237 -4.32 -4.46 -14.28
C HIS A 237 -5.52 -3.57 -14.58
N ILE A 238 -5.29 -2.39 -15.15
CA ILE A 238 -6.37 -1.43 -15.40
C ILE A 238 -7.18 -1.83 -16.64
N ARG A 239 -8.49 -1.80 -16.54
CA ARG A 239 -9.41 -2.04 -17.66
C ARG A 239 -9.26 -0.94 -18.70
N GLY A 240 -8.99 -1.33 -19.97
CA GLY A 240 -8.76 -0.36 -21.05
C GLY A 240 -7.45 0.40 -20.93
N ALA A 241 -6.47 -0.12 -20.21
CA ALA A 241 -5.13 0.44 -20.09
C ALA A 241 -4.54 0.83 -21.45
N PRO A 242 -3.88 2.01 -21.58
CA PRO A 242 -3.23 2.42 -22.84
C PRO A 242 -2.18 1.44 -23.36
N HIS A 243 -1.42 0.80 -22.45
CA HIS A 243 -0.29 -0.07 -22.79
C HIS A 243 -0.38 -1.44 -22.06
N PRO A 244 -1.41 -2.28 -22.35
CA PRO A 244 -1.67 -3.50 -21.57
C PRO A 244 -0.58 -4.56 -21.68
N VAL A 245 0.20 -4.56 -22.75
CA VAL A 245 1.35 -5.48 -22.94
C VAL A 245 2.49 -5.09 -22.02
N LEU A 246 2.81 -3.79 -21.95
CA LEU A 246 3.85 -3.28 -21.07
C LEU A 246 3.45 -3.40 -19.60
N ALA A 247 2.15 -3.22 -19.27
CA ALA A 247 1.62 -3.47 -17.94
C ALA A 247 1.88 -4.91 -17.47
N ARG A 248 1.58 -5.91 -18.32
CA ARG A 248 1.90 -7.32 -18.00
C ARG A 248 3.39 -7.58 -17.82
N ARG A 249 4.24 -6.94 -18.66
CA ARG A 249 5.70 -7.07 -18.53
C ARG A 249 6.19 -6.49 -17.20
N LEU A 250 5.68 -5.32 -16.79
CA LEU A 250 6.00 -4.71 -15.51
C LEU A 250 5.46 -5.56 -14.35
N ALA A 251 4.24 -6.07 -14.44
CA ALA A 251 3.65 -6.95 -13.41
C ALA A 251 4.51 -8.21 -13.19
N GLY A 252 4.93 -8.89 -14.27
CA GLY A 252 5.83 -10.04 -14.18
C GLY A 252 7.20 -9.70 -13.57
N PHE A 253 7.74 -8.52 -13.87
CA PHE A 253 8.98 -8.04 -13.25
C PHE A 253 8.80 -7.80 -11.75
N LEU A 254 7.72 -7.13 -11.32
CA LEU A 254 7.45 -6.85 -9.91
C LEU A 254 7.32 -8.13 -9.07
N GLN A 255 6.83 -9.22 -9.67
CA GLN A 255 6.70 -10.53 -9.01
C GLN A 255 7.98 -11.36 -9.03
N SER A 256 9.05 -10.88 -9.67
CA SER A 256 10.29 -11.64 -9.76
C SER A 256 10.96 -11.85 -8.40
N PRO A 257 11.68 -12.98 -8.22
CA PRO A 257 12.46 -13.22 -7.00
C PRO A 257 13.45 -12.08 -6.69
N THR A 258 13.97 -11.43 -7.72
CA THR A 258 14.91 -10.32 -7.58
C THR A 258 14.25 -9.08 -6.96
N VAL A 259 13.04 -8.74 -7.41
CA VAL A 259 12.27 -7.61 -6.82
C VAL A 259 11.87 -7.96 -5.39
N ARG A 260 11.42 -9.20 -5.15
CA ARG A 260 11.11 -9.67 -3.80
C ARG A 260 12.32 -9.53 -2.86
N ALA A 261 13.50 -9.99 -3.30
CA ALA A 261 14.72 -9.87 -2.51
C ALA A 261 15.08 -8.39 -2.21
N ALA A 262 14.95 -7.50 -3.20
CA ALA A 262 15.18 -6.07 -3.01
C ALA A 262 14.20 -5.43 -2.02
N LEU A 263 12.91 -5.80 -2.06
CA LEU A 263 11.91 -5.32 -1.10
C LEU A 263 12.15 -5.86 0.32
N VAL A 264 12.62 -7.10 0.45
CA VAL A 264 13.02 -7.69 1.74
C VAL A 264 14.26 -6.99 2.29
N GLU A 265 15.28 -6.77 1.46
CA GLU A 265 16.51 -6.04 1.85
C GLU A 265 16.20 -4.59 2.29
N ALA A 266 15.27 -3.93 1.59
CA ALA A 266 14.77 -2.62 1.97
C ALA A 266 13.81 -2.66 3.18
N GLU A 267 13.49 -3.85 3.71
CA GLU A 267 12.54 -4.09 4.80
C GLU A 267 11.10 -3.60 4.53
N ALA A 268 10.76 -3.41 3.27
CA ALA A 268 9.42 -3.00 2.84
C ALA A 268 8.39 -4.15 2.91
N ILE A 269 8.86 -5.40 2.94
CA ILE A 269 8.05 -6.62 3.12
C ILE A 269 8.75 -7.59 4.06
N ASP A 270 8.01 -8.55 4.59
CA ASP A 270 8.54 -9.57 5.48
C ASP A 270 9.39 -10.59 4.68
N PRO A 271 10.51 -11.09 5.26
CA PRO A 271 11.42 -12.00 4.56
C PRO A 271 10.81 -13.37 4.29
N ASP A 272 10.00 -13.87 5.22
CA ASP A 272 9.40 -15.20 5.14
C ASP A 272 8.13 -15.17 4.29
N GLU A 273 7.83 -16.29 3.63
CA GLU A 273 6.51 -16.51 3.09
C GLU A 273 5.53 -16.61 4.24
N ILE A 274 4.69 -15.56 4.38
CA ILE A 274 3.65 -15.59 5.40
C ILE A 274 2.61 -16.59 4.91
N PRO A 275 2.36 -17.68 5.65
CA PRO A 275 1.35 -18.65 5.28
C PRO A 275 0.02 -17.94 5.02
N ALA A 276 -0.77 -18.49 4.11
CA ALA A 276 -2.15 -18.04 3.91
C ALA A 276 -2.99 -18.46 5.12
N ILE A 277 -2.71 -17.83 6.28
CA ILE A 277 -3.35 -18.15 7.56
C ILE A 277 -4.83 -17.80 7.53
N GLU A 278 -5.24 -16.96 6.58
CA GLU A 278 -6.57 -16.41 6.61
C GLU A 278 -7.14 -16.17 5.21
N VAL A 279 -8.34 -16.71 5.00
CA VAL A 279 -9.18 -16.34 3.88
C VAL A 279 -10.01 -15.12 4.28
N ILE A 280 -9.59 -13.94 3.82
CA ILE A 280 -10.38 -12.72 3.96
C ILE A 280 -11.46 -12.75 2.87
N ALA A 281 -12.73 -12.61 3.28
CA ALA A 281 -13.86 -12.50 2.36
C ALA A 281 -13.92 -11.09 1.76
N TRP A 282 -13.01 -10.78 0.83
CA TRP A 282 -12.91 -9.45 0.21
C TRP A 282 -14.24 -8.90 -0.32
N PRO A 283 -15.11 -9.70 -1.01
CA PRO A 283 -16.39 -9.19 -1.48
C PRO A 283 -17.26 -8.66 -0.35
N SER A 284 -17.35 -9.36 0.78
CA SER A 284 -18.11 -8.98 1.96
C SER A 284 -17.58 -7.69 2.59
N LEU A 285 -16.24 -7.56 2.71
CA LEU A 285 -15.61 -6.34 3.22
C LEU A 285 -15.88 -5.14 2.30
N VAL A 286 -15.80 -5.31 0.98
CA VAL A 286 -16.05 -4.24 0.01
C VAL A 286 -17.51 -3.79 0.08
N GLU A 287 -18.46 -4.71 0.17
CA GLU A 287 -19.87 -4.40 0.31
C GLU A 287 -20.17 -3.63 1.61
N ALA A 288 -19.54 -4.02 2.72
CA ALA A 288 -19.74 -3.39 4.02
C ALA A 288 -18.92 -2.08 4.20
N ASN A 289 -18.07 -1.70 3.25
CA ASN A 289 -17.09 -0.62 3.43
C ASN A 289 -17.72 0.74 3.80
N GLU A 290 -18.76 1.18 3.10
CA GLU A 290 -19.37 2.48 3.36
C GLU A 290 -19.95 2.55 4.77
N GLN A 291 -20.61 1.47 5.19
CA GLN A 291 -21.15 1.37 6.55
C GLN A 291 -20.03 1.34 7.59
N ALA A 292 -18.98 0.55 7.38
CA ALA A 292 -17.86 0.44 8.30
C ALA A 292 -17.12 1.79 8.47
N VAL A 293 -16.89 2.51 7.37
CA VAL A 293 -16.28 3.85 7.39
C VAL A 293 -17.18 4.85 8.12
N SER A 294 -18.50 4.83 7.89
CA SER A 294 -19.45 5.70 8.59
C SER A 294 -19.44 5.44 10.10
N GLU A 295 -19.44 4.15 10.51
CA GLU A 295 -19.37 3.75 11.92
C GLU A 295 -18.05 4.21 12.58
N LEU A 296 -16.90 4.00 11.89
CA LEU A 296 -15.59 4.46 12.38
C LEU A 296 -15.52 5.98 12.50
N THR A 297 -16.01 6.70 11.49
CA THR A 297 -16.06 8.19 11.52
C THR A 297 -16.87 8.67 12.71
N SER A 298 -18.04 8.08 12.94
CA SER A 298 -18.89 8.42 14.09
C SER A 298 -18.23 8.11 15.43
N ILE A 299 -17.39 7.09 15.51
CA ILE A 299 -16.75 6.68 16.77
C ILE A 299 -15.46 7.48 17.02
N PHE A 300 -14.62 7.70 16.01
CA PHE A 300 -13.28 8.24 16.19
C PHE A 300 -13.13 9.74 15.90
N LEU A 301 -14.12 10.37 15.23
CA LEU A 301 -14.06 11.80 14.86
C LEU A 301 -15.19 12.66 15.49
N ASN A 302 -16.19 12.06 16.15
CA ASN A 302 -17.28 12.74 16.87
C ASN A 302 -17.23 12.38 18.35
#